data_3c5bc758d72f7decf6d39d1ec7986821
#
_entry.id   3c5bc758d72f7decf6d39d1ec7986821
#
_cell.length_a   1.000
_cell.length_b   1.000
_cell.length_c   1.000
_cell.angle_alpha   90.00
_cell.angle_beta   90.00
_cell.angle_gamma   90.00
#
_symmetry.space_group_name_H-M   'P 1'
#
loop_
_entity.id
_entity.type
_entity.pdbx_description
1 polymer ?
#
loop_
_entity_poly.entity_id
_entity_poly.type
_entity_poly.pdbx_seq_one_letter_code
_entity_poly.pdbx_strand_id
1 'polypeptide(L)'
;MTNKNTILLGILSVFLLASCSEKEFSSSRNQSSTTGWDYNNRKQGGFEVRDAFEQTPGPGLVFIEGGKLTMGRVEEDVMSDWNNISKTVNVTSFYIDATEVRNLDYLEYLDWIKRHYIYENDIYRTSQVSIEDGIAIYEKALPDTLVWRDKLGENEMFVNNYLRHPAYREYPVVGISWEQANDYCLWRTDR
;
A
#
# COMPACT_ATOMS: atom_id res chain seq x y z
N MET A 1 7.04 65.34 -52.58
CA MET A 1 8.26 64.48 -52.68
C MET A 1 8.50 63.89 -51.31
N THR A 2 8.00 62.70 -51.04
CA THR A 2 8.24 62.00 -49.78
C THR A 2 9.63 61.39 -49.81
N ASN A 3 10.44 61.81 -48.87
CA ASN A 3 11.86 61.52 -48.80
C ASN A 3 12.10 60.01 -48.60
N LYS A 4 12.69 59.37 -49.61
CA LYS A 4 12.97 57.92 -49.60
C LYS A 4 13.74 57.44 -48.34
N ASN A 5 14.50 58.34 -47.74
CA ASN A 5 15.27 58.06 -46.50
C ASN A 5 14.39 57.94 -45.24
N THR A 6 13.25 58.66 -45.19
CA THR A 6 12.32 58.61 -44.08
C THR A 6 11.53 57.27 -44.09
N ILE A 7 11.22 56.76 -45.29
CA ILE A 7 10.55 55.45 -45.42
C ILE A 7 11.52 54.26 -45.04
N LEU A 8 12.78 54.44 -45.44
CA LEU A 8 13.79 53.44 -45.09
C LEU A 8 14.07 53.33 -43.56
N LEU A 9 14.08 54.48 -42.86
CA LEU A 9 14.25 54.59 -41.43
C LEU A 9 13.05 53.98 -40.68
N GLY A 10 11.81 54.22 -41.22
CA GLY A 10 10.59 53.64 -40.66
C GLY A 10 10.53 52.11 -40.77
N ILE A 11 10.98 51.54 -41.89
CA ILE A 11 11.03 50.09 -42.08
C ILE A 11 12.10 49.43 -41.20
N LEU A 12 13.23 50.07 -40.98
CA LEU A 12 14.30 49.58 -40.12
C LEU A 12 13.89 49.55 -38.63
N SER A 13 13.09 50.56 -38.18
CA SER A 13 12.62 50.61 -36.81
C SER A 13 11.54 49.55 -36.50
N VAL A 14 10.74 49.15 -37.48
CA VAL A 14 9.72 48.10 -37.32
C VAL A 14 10.38 46.72 -37.24
N PHE A 15 11.52 46.49 -37.91
CA PHE A 15 12.27 45.26 -37.81
C PHE A 15 13.00 45.04 -36.47
N LEU A 16 13.34 46.14 -35.78
CA LEU A 16 14.00 46.04 -34.46
C LEU A 16 13.04 45.73 -33.32
N LEU A 17 11.72 45.90 -33.50
CA LEU A 17 10.71 45.56 -32.47
C LEU A 17 10.20 44.12 -32.57
N ALA A 18 10.54 43.37 -33.61
CA ALA A 18 10.12 41.98 -33.79
C ALA A 18 11.07 40.94 -33.18
N SER A 19 12.15 41.38 -32.47
CA SER A 19 13.21 40.51 -32.01
C SER A 19 13.18 40.17 -30.51
N CYS A 20 12.09 40.42 -29.79
CA CYS A 20 11.95 39.91 -28.42
C CYS A 20 10.59 39.22 -28.27
N SER A 21 10.43 38.14 -28.98
CA SER A 21 9.55 37.07 -28.52
C SER A 21 10.38 36.22 -27.53
N GLU A 22 10.45 36.65 -26.29
CA GLU A 22 10.75 35.76 -25.21
C GLU A 22 9.72 34.61 -25.31
N LYS A 23 10.16 33.46 -25.74
CA LYS A 23 9.37 32.24 -25.53
C LYS A 23 9.25 32.12 -24.03
N GLU A 24 8.15 32.58 -23.46
CA GLU A 24 7.76 32.19 -22.13
C GLU A 24 7.82 30.65 -22.11
N PHE A 25 8.72 30.12 -21.33
CA PHE A 25 8.86 28.70 -21.10
C PHE A 25 7.63 28.28 -20.29
N SER A 26 6.52 28.11 -20.99
CA SER A 26 5.30 27.56 -20.45
C SER A 26 5.60 26.09 -20.17
N SER A 27 5.98 25.79 -18.93
CA SER A 27 6.04 24.42 -18.46
C SER A 27 4.62 23.85 -18.48
N SER A 28 4.25 23.25 -19.59
CA SER A 28 3.02 22.46 -19.60
C SER A 28 3.20 21.32 -18.59
N ARG A 29 2.12 20.91 -17.91
CA ARG A 29 2.15 19.80 -16.94
C ARG A 29 2.76 18.51 -17.50
N ASN A 30 2.87 18.38 -18.79
CA ASN A 30 3.34 17.20 -19.50
C ASN A 30 4.79 17.32 -19.98
N GLN A 31 5.49 18.40 -19.72
CA GLN A 31 6.86 18.62 -20.14
C GLN A 31 7.81 18.80 -18.96
N SER A 32 9.01 18.25 -19.09
CA SER A 32 10.06 18.44 -18.13
C SER A 32 10.53 19.90 -18.09
N SER A 33 10.49 20.49 -16.92
CA SER A 33 11.02 21.85 -16.70
C SER A 33 12.55 21.92 -16.87
N THR A 34 13.25 20.79 -16.83
CA THR A 34 14.71 20.71 -16.93
C THR A 34 15.17 20.50 -18.36
N THR A 35 14.51 19.65 -19.12
CA THR A 35 14.93 19.23 -20.47
C THR A 35 13.99 19.68 -21.58
N GLY A 36 12.78 20.12 -21.25
CA GLY A 36 11.72 20.44 -22.22
C GLY A 36 11.12 19.22 -22.91
N TRP A 37 11.45 18.00 -22.47
CA TRP A 37 10.93 16.78 -23.07
C TRP A 37 9.51 16.49 -22.58
N ASP A 38 8.68 15.98 -23.52
CA ASP A 38 7.35 15.49 -23.16
C ASP A 38 7.46 14.18 -22.38
N TYR A 39 6.85 14.13 -21.20
CA TYR A 39 6.88 12.96 -20.32
C TYR A 39 6.27 11.71 -20.97
N ASN A 40 5.26 11.88 -21.83
CA ASN A 40 4.52 10.82 -22.50
C ASN A 40 4.81 10.70 -24.01
N ASN A 41 5.92 11.22 -24.50
CA ASN A 41 6.26 11.12 -25.92
C ASN A 41 6.77 9.72 -26.29
N ARG A 42 5.89 8.87 -26.76
CA ARG A 42 6.20 7.49 -27.20
C ARG A 42 7.30 7.39 -28.27
N LYS A 43 7.48 8.43 -29.08
CA LYS A 43 8.51 8.44 -30.14
C LYS A 43 9.91 8.70 -29.63
N GLN A 44 10.03 9.30 -28.45
CA GLN A 44 11.31 9.72 -27.85
C GLN A 44 11.65 8.96 -26.56
N GLY A 45 10.89 7.89 -26.23
CA GLY A 45 11.11 7.11 -25.01
C GLY A 45 10.90 7.94 -23.73
N GLY A 46 10.00 8.89 -23.75
CA GLY A 46 9.68 9.78 -22.63
C GLY A 46 9.20 9.02 -21.40
N PHE A 47 9.23 9.68 -20.25
CA PHE A 47 8.73 9.14 -19.00
C PHE A 47 7.22 8.93 -19.12
N GLU A 48 6.75 7.71 -18.93
CA GLU A 48 5.31 7.45 -18.83
C GLU A 48 4.80 7.95 -17.48
N VAL A 49 4.11 9.07 -17.50
CA VAL A 49 3.23 9.43 -16.40
C VAL A 49 1.96 8.62 -16.62
N ARG A 50 1.80 7.53 -15.87
CA ARG A 50 0.56 6.76 -15.89
C ARG A 50 -0.50 7.54 -15.13
N ASP A 51 -1.66 7.70 -15.75
CA ASP A 51 -2.83 8.18 -15.04
C ASP A 51 -3.12 7.21 -13.87
N ALA A 52 -3.46 7.76 -12.71
CA ALA A 52 -3.90 6.94 -11.60
C ALA A 52 -5.21 6.25 -12.01
N PHE A 53 -5.17 4.93 -12.13
CA PHE A 53 -6.38 4.15 -12.32
C PHE A 53 -7.11 4.04 -10.98
N GLU A 54 -8.43 4.14 -11.01
CA GLU A 54 -9.25 3.75 -9.87
C GLU A 54 -8.95 2.28 -9.56
N GLN A 55 -8.39 2.04 -8.38
CA GLN A 55 -8.16 0.68 -7.92
C GLN A 55 -9.48 0.09 -7.45
N THR A 56 -9.89 -1.00 -8.06
CA THR A 56 -11.01 -1.78 -7.55
C THR A 56 -10.54 -2.47 -6.26
N PRO A 57 -11.20 -2.25 -5.12
CA PRO A 57 -10.83 -2.93 -3.88
C PRO A 57 -10.88 -4.45 -4.07
N GLY A 58 -9.93 -5.16 -3.47
CA GLY A 58 -9.94 -6.62 -3.42
C GLY A 58 -11.19 -7.16 -2.71
N PRO A 59 -11.53 -8.44 -2.90
CA PRO A 59 -12.68 -9.04 -2.24
C PRO A 59 -12.63 -8.87 -0.72
N GLY A 60 -13.71 -8.37 -0.12
CA GLY A 60 -13.83 -8.15 1.32
C GLY A 60 -13.09 -6.93 1.87
N LEU A 61 -12.35 -6.18 1.04
CA LEU A 61 -11.66 -4.96 1.47
C LEU A 61 -12.57 -3.74 1.36
N VAL A 62 -12.53 -2.90 2.38
CA VAL A 62 -13.21 -1.61 2.46
C VAL A 62 -12.18 -0.50 2.46
N PHE A 63 -12.36 0.50 1.62
CA PHE A 63 -11.52 1.68 1.59
C PHE A 63 -11.85 2.61 2.75
N ILE A 64 -10.84 3.00 3.50
CA ILE A 64 -10.94 4.00 4.57
C ILE A 64 -10.16 5.24 4.13
N GLU A 65 -10.89 6.34 4.02
CA GLU A 65 -10.29 7.64 3.69
C GLU A 65 -9.42 8.13 4.84
N GLY A 66 -8.24 8.66 4.50
CA GLY A 66 -7.31 9.21 5.47
C GLY A 66 -7.83 10.48 6.13
N GLY A 67 -7.39 10.73 7.33
CA GLY A 67 -7.81 11.90 8.09
C GLY A 67 -7.06 12.08 9.41
N LYS A 68 -7.61 12.96 10.25
CA LYS A 68 -7.11 13.20 11.60
C LYS A 68 -7.82 12.27 12.58
N LEU A 69 -7.04 11.51 13.34
CA LEU A 69 -7.54 10.66 14.43
C LEU A 69 -7.00 11.19 15.77
N THR A 70 -7.89 11.42 16.71
CA THR A 70 -7.51 11.72 18.09
C THR A 70 -7.57 10.45 18.92
N MET A 71 -6.40 10.00 19.38
CA MET A 71 -6.24 8.83 20.25
C MET A 71 -6.12 9.30 21.69
N GLY A 72 -6.36 8.39 22.61
CA GLY A 72 -6.27 8.64 24.05
C GLY A 72 -7.63 8.96 24.66
N ARG A 73 -7.60 9.40 25.91
CA ARG A 73 -8.80 9.71 26.66
C ARG A 73 -9.37 11.05 26.18
N VAL A 74 -10.54 11.01 25.58
CA VAL A 74 -11.25 12.20 25.05
C VAL A 74 -12.17 12.80 26.10
N GLU A 75 -12.60 11.99 27.09
CA GLU A 75 -13.43 12.40 28.21
C GLU A 75 -12.58 12.80 29.42
N GLU A 76 -13.19 13.54 30.36
CA GLU A 76 -12.51 13.95 31.59
C GLU A 76 -11.94 12.75 32.35
N ASP A 77 -10.69 12.86 32.76
CA ASP A 77 -10.01 11.85 33.55
C ASP A 77 -10.43 11.98 35.02
N VAL A 78 -11.48 11.27 35.38
CA VAL A 78 -12.06 11.30 36.73
C VAL A 78 -11.05 10.88 37.81
N MET A 79 -10.08 10.01 37.43
CA MET A 79 -9.07 9.51 38.34
C MET A 79 -7.82 10.39 38.38
N SER A 80 -7.69 11.32 37.44
CA SER A 80 -6.55 12.26 37.30
C SER A 80 -5.19 11.56 37.28
N ASP A 81 -5.13 10.38 36.65
CA ASP A 81 -3.90 9.58 36.56
C ASP A 81 -2.99 9.97 35.39
N TRP A 82 -3.48 10.79 34.43
CA TRP A 82 -2.77 11.38 33.29
C TRP A 82 -2.02 10.37 32.43
N ASN A 83 -2.38 9.11 32.49
CA ASN A 83 -1.67 8.01 31.80
C ASN A 83 -2.05 7.84 30.33
N ASN A 84 -3.08 8.54 29.86
CA ASN A 84 -3.58 8.42 28.49
C ASN A 84 -3.98 9.78 27.89
N ILE A 85 -2.98 10.65 27.75
CA ILE A 85 -3.15 12.01 27.23
C ILE A 85 -3.60 11.95 25.77
N SER A 86 -4.58 12.79 25.43
CA SER A 86 -5.09 12.92 24.07
C SER A 86 -3.99 13.33 23.08
N LYS A 87 -3.83 12.58 22.00
CA LYS A 87 -2.86 12.84 20.91
C LYS A 87 -3.54 12.75 19.55
N THR A 88 -3.41 13.80 18.76
CA THR A 88 -3.91 13.82 17.39
C THR A 88 -2.82 13.34 16.42
N VAL A 89 -3.14 12.38 15.57
CA VAL A 89 -2.29 11.84 14.52
C VAL A 89 -2.99 11.94 13.17
N ASN A 90 -2.21 12.11 12.09
CA ASN A 90 -2.71 12.00 10.73
C ASN A 90 -2.54 10.56 10.27
N VAL A 91 -3.63 9.97 9.77
CA VAL A 91 -3.66 8.62 9.20
C VAL A 91 -3.83 8.77 7.70
N THR A 92 -3.02 8.05 6.91
CA THR A 92 -3.17 7.98 5.46
C THR A 92 -4.35 7.07 5.11
N SER A 93 -4.90 7.21 3.90
CA SER A 93 -5.92 6.29 3.39
C SER A 93 -5.38 4.86 3.31
N PHE A 94 -6.21 3.88 3.61
CA PHE A 94 -5.85 2.46 3.60
C PHE A 94 -7.06 1.58 3.31
N TYR A 95 -6.81 0.31 3.03
CA TYR A 95 -7.84 -0.72 2.94
C TYR A 95 -7.83 -1.56 4.19
N ILE A 96 -9.01 -1.97 4.64
CA ILE A 96 -9.20 -2.87 5.78
C ILE A 96 -10.20 -3.96 5.39
N ASP A 97 -10.00 -5.17 5.89
CA ASP A 97 -11.02 -6.21 5.74
C ASP A 97 -12.29 -5.83 6.50
N ALA A 98 -13.45 -6.08 5.89
CA ALA A 98 -14.76 -5.75 6.48
C ALA A 98 -15.08 -6.58 7.73
N THR A 99 -14.40 -7.70 7.90
CA THR A 99 -14.56 -8.64 9.03
C THR A 99 -13.20 -9.03 9.58
N GLU A 100 -13.19 -9.58 10.78
CA GLU A 100 -11.99 -10.22 11.32
C GLU A 100 -11.49 -11.35 10.40
N VAL A 101 -10.17 -11.54 10.35
CA VAL A 101 -9.55 -12.62 9.57
C VAL A 101 -9.94 -13.97 10.18
N ARG A 102 -10.60 -14.81 9.38
CA ARG A 102 -11.08 -16.12 9.80
C ARG A 102 -9.97 -17.17 9.77
N ASN A 103 -10.16 -18.26 10.48
CA ASN A 103 -9.28 -19.43 10.40
C ASN A 103 -9.11 -19.92 8.95
N LEU A 104 -10.18 -19.90 8.15
CA LEU A 104 -10.13 -20.30 6.74
C LEU A 104 -9.18 -19.42 5.93
N ASP A 105 -9.28 -18.10 6.09
CA ASP A 105 -8.47 -17.13 5.36
C ASP A 105 -6.98 -17.25 5.74
N TYR A 106 -6.71 -17.50 7.03
CA TYR A 106 -5.35 -17.70 7.50
C TYR A 106 -4.78 -19.04 7.04
N LEU A 107 -5.60 -20.09 6.96
CA LEU A 107 -5.18 -21.39 6.39
C LEU A 107 -4.85 -21.28 4.90
N GLU A 108 -5.54 -20.42 4.13
CA GLU A 108 -5.19 -20.13 2.74
C GLU A 108 -3.78 -19.51 2.64
N TYR A 109 -3.47 -18.55 3.51
CA TYR A 109 -2.13 -17.99 3.61
C TYR A 109 -1.06 -19.04 3.93
N LEU A 110 -1.32 -19.92 4.91
CA LEU A 110 -0.41 -21.00 5.26
C LEU A 110 -0.22 -22.00 4.11
N ASP A 111 -1.27 -22.33 3.37
CA ASP A 111 -1.19 -23.19 2.19
C ASP A 111 -0.37 -22.51 1.08
N TRP A 112 -0.58 -21.21 0.87
CA TRP A 112 0.23 -20.44 -0.07
C TRP A 112 1.73 -20.48 0.27
N ILE A 113 2.11 -20.34 1.55
CA ILE A 113 3.51 -20.48 1.98
C ILE A 113 4.06 -21.84 1.59
N LYS A 114 3.31 -22.91 1.84
CA LYS A 114 3.75 -24.27 1.48
C LYS A 114 3.95 -24.45 -0.01
N ARG A 115 3.01 -23.99 -0.81
CA ARG A 115 3.07 -24.09 -2.27
C ARG A 115 4.20 -23.26 -2.85
N HIS A 116 4.47 -22.12 -2.26
CA HIS A 116 5.46 -21.18 -2.79
C HIS A 116 6.90 -21.52 -2.35
N TYR A 117 7.07 -22.06 -1.14
CA TYR A 117 8.41 -22.27 -0.57
C TYR A 117 8.77 -23.75 -0.32
N ILE A 118 7.80 -24.64 -0.12
CA ILE A 118 8.08 -26.01 0.34
C ILE A 118 7.82 -27.05 -0.75
N TYR A 119 6.69 -27.00 -1.44
CA TYR A 119 6.32 -28.04 -2.40
C TYR A 119 7.16 -27.97 -3.67
N GLU A 120 8.04 -28.94 -3.88
CA GLU A 120 9.07 -28.97 -4.91
C GLU A 120 8.52 -28.89 -6.34
N ASN A 121 7.36 -29.49 -6.57
CA ASN A 121 6.72 -29.61 -7.88
C ASN A 121 5.53 -28.66 -8.07
N ASP A 122 5.33 -27.67 -7.20
CA ASP A 122 4.26 -26.70 -7.37
C ASP A 122 4.64 -25.66 -8.42
N ILE A 123 3.66 -25.28 -9.28
CA ILE A 123 3.83 -24.26 -10.31
C ILE A 123 4.17 -22.87 -9.75
N TYR A 124 3.84 -22.63 -8.50
CA TYR A 124 4.12 -21.38 -7.78
C TYR A 124 5.43 -21.38 -7.01
N ARG A 125 6.18 -22.49 -7.06
CA ARG A 125 7.45 -22.66 -6.31
C ARG A 125 8.47 -21.61 -6.73
N THR A 126 9.01 -20.85 -5.77
CA THR A 126 10.17 -19.99 -6.00
C THR A 126 11.47 -20.79 -5.80
N SER A 127 12.43 -20.58 -6.71
CA SER A 127 13.76 -21.20 -6.60
C SER A 127 14.75 -20.35 -5.76
N GLN A 128 14.31 -19.19 -5.28
CA GLN A 128 15.16 -18.26 -4.53
C GLN A 128 15.32 -18.66 -3.06
N VAL A 129 14.44 -19.49 -2.54
CA VAL A 129 14.41 -19.93 -1.14
C VAL A 129 14.61 -21.44 -1.09
N SER A 130 15.51 -21.91 -0.20
CA SER A 130 15.67 -23.34 0.04
C SER A 130 14.40 -23.95 0.67
N ILE A 131 14.22 -25.26 0.56
CA ILE A 131 13.08 -25.95 1.20
C ILE A 131 13.18 -25.83 2.72
N GLU A 132 14.39 -25.92 3.28
CA GLU A 132 14.65 -25.80 4.71
C GLU A 132 14.25 -24.42 5.24
N ASP A 133 14.64 -23.34 4.54
CA ASP A 133 14.21 -21.98 4.87
C ASP A 133 12.70 -21.82 4.70
N GLY A 134 12.11 -22.44 3.69
CA GLY A 134 10.67 -22.46 3.46
C GLY A 134 9.90 -23.11 4.62
N ILE A 135 10.41 -24.21 5.16
CA ILE A 135 9.85 -24.87 6.35
C ILE A 135 9.96 -23.93 7.56
N ALA A 136 11.09 -23.27 7.76
CA ALA A 136 11.26 -22.31 8.85
C ALA A 136 10.30 -21.11 8.74
N ILE A 137 10.06 -20.59 7.52
CA ILE A 137 9.07 -19.54 7.26
C ILE A 137 7.67 -20.03 7.64
N TYR A 138 7.31 -21.26 7.23
CA TYR A 138 6.01 -21.84 7.54
C TYR A 138 5.81 -22.04 9.05
N GLU A 139 6.79 -22.58 9.75
CA GLU A 139 6.74 -22.78 11.21
C GLU A 139 6.59 -21.46 11.95
N LYS A 140 7.30 -20.42 11.50
CA LYS A 140 7.18 -19.08 12.04
C LYS A 140 5.80 -18.42 11.79
N ALA A 141 5.13 -18.81 10.71
CA ALA A 141 3.79 -18.31 10.37
C ALA A 141 2.66 -19.05 11.11
N LEU A 142 2.94 -20.20 11.75
CA LEU A 142 1.90 -20.95 12.49
C LEU A 142 1.42 -20.19 13.72
N PRO A 143 0.09 -20.09 13.93
CA PRO A 143 -0.47 -19.52 15.15
C PRO A 143 -0.06 -20.33 16.39
N ASP A 144 0.13 -19.64 17.50
CA ASP A 144 0.32 -20.29 18.79
C ASP A 144 -1.00 -20.83 19.31
N THR A 145 -1.19 -22.14 19.23
CA THR A 145 -2.39 -22.81 19.72
C THR A 145 -2.42 -22.96 21.25
N LEU A 146 -1.27 -22.77 21.92
CA LEU A 146 -1.18 -22.91 23.37
C LEU A 146 -1.85 -21.75 24.13
N VAL A 147 -2.21 -20.67 23.43
CA VAL A 147 -3.00 -19.56 24.00
C VAL A 147 -4.33 -20.01 24.60
N TRP A 148 -4.84 -21.19 24.17
CA TRP A 148 -6.06 -21.79 24.70
C TRP A 148 -5.86 -22.52 26.03
N ARG A 149 -4.61 -22.79 26.43
CA ARG A 149 -4.33 -23.46 27.70
C ARG A 149 -4.50 -22.47 28.86
N ASP A 150 -5.59 -22.60 29.56
CA ASP A 150 -5.80 -21.93 30.84
C ASP A 150 -5.45 -22.87 32.00
N LYS A 151 -4.98 -22.29 33.10
CA LYS A 151 -4.62 -23.05 34.32
C LYS A 151 -5.84 -23.69 35.00
N LEU A 152 -7.05 -23.24 34.69
CA LEU A 152 -8.29 -23.61 35.35
C LEU A 152 -9.30 -24.32 34.45
N GLY A 153 -9.00 -24.48 33.14
CA GLY A 153 -9.94 -25.04 32.17
C GLY A 153 -9.35 -26.16 31.30
N GLU A 154 -10.12 -27.20 31.02
CA GLU A 154 -9.80 -28.22 30.02
C GLU A 154 -10.12 -27.73 28.61
N ASN A 155 -9.21 -26.95 28.01
CA ASN A 155 -9.37 -26.37 26.68
C ASN A 155 -8.56 -27.10 25.59
N GLU A 156 -8.08 -28.31 25.86
CA GLU A 156 -7.27 -29.10 24.91
C GLU A 156 -7.98 -29.36 23.58
N MET A 157 -9.30 -29.36 23.56
CA MET A 157 -10.07 -29.48 22.32
C MET A 157 -9.83 -28.26 21.41
N PHE A 158 -9.72 -27.06 21.94
CA PHE A 158 -9.40 -25.86 21.15
C PHE A 158 -7.93 -25.83 20.73
N VAL A 159 -7.01 -26.23 21.62
CA VAL A 159 -5.58 -26.33 21.30
C VAL A 159 -5.36 -27.17 20.04
N ASN A 160 -6.04 -28.31 19.96
CA ASN A 160 -5.84 -29.28 18.89
C ASN A 160 -6.65 -29.00 17.62
N ASN A 161 -7.84 -28.40 17.76
CA ASN A 161 -8.81 -28.37 16.67
C ASN A 161 -9.19 -26.96 16.19
N TYR A 162 -9.02 -25.90 16.99
CA TYR A 162 -9.59 -24.59 16.67
C TYR A 162 -9.19 -24.05 15.30
N LEU A 163 -7.91 -24.15 14.93
CA LEU A 163 -7.44 -23.62 13.66
C LEU A 163 -7.93 -24.44 12.45
N ARG A 164 -8.07 -25.78 12.59
CA ARG A 164 -8.18 -26.67 11.43
C ARG A 164 -9.51 -27.40 11.30
N HIS A 165 -10.29 -27.45 12.37
CA HIS A 165 -11.56 -28.17 12.34
C HIS A 165 -12.64 -27.37 11.60
N PRO A 166 -13.41 -28.00 10.69
CA PRO A 166 -14.41 -27.31 9.88
C PRO A 166 -15.45 -26.50 10.68
N ALA A 167 -15.76 -26.90 11.90
CA ALA A 167 -16.71 -26.20 12.77
C ALA A 167 -16.24 -24.78 13.13
N TYR A 168 -14.93 -24.53 13.16
CA TYR A 168 -14.36 -23.24 13.55
C TYR A 168 -13.79 -22.46 12.38
N ARG A 169 -13.98 -22.89 11.14
CA ARG A 169 -13.36 -22.26 9.96
C ARG A 169 -13.79 -20.81 9.75
N GLU A 170 -15.01 -20.46 10.13
CA GLU A 170 -15.57 -19.11 10.01
C GLU A 170 -15.33 -18.25 11.27
N TYR A 171 -14.64 -18.79 12.27
CA TYR A 171 -14.29 -18.05 13.48
C TYR A 171 -12.97 -17.30 13.28
N PRO A 172 -12.74 -16.20 14.02
CA PRO A 172 -11.52 -15.42 13.89
C PRO A 172 -10.28 -16.24 14.26
N VAL A 173 -9.18 -16.00 13.56
CA VAL A 173 -7.90 -16.64 13.90
C VAL A 173 -7.37 -16.08 15.22
N VAL A 174 -6.83 -16.96 16.07
CA VAL A 174 -6.32 -16.65 17.42
C VAL A 174 -4.89 -17.18 17.58
N GLY A 175 -4.11 -16.52 18.45
CA GLY A 175 -2.73 -16.91 18.70
C GLY A 175 -1.75 -16.34 17.67
N ILE A 176 -2.06 -15.20 17.09
CA ILE A 176 -1.25 -14.52 16.10
C ILE A 176 -0.41 -13.41 16.77
N SER A 177 0.89 -13.40 16.51
CA SER A 177 1.76 -12.27 16.89
C SER A 177 1.56 -11.08 15.98
N TRP A 178 2.08 -9.92 16.39
CA TRP A 178 2.05 -8.71 15.56
C TRP A 178 2.82 -8.90 14.24
N GLU A 179 3.96 -9.58 14.28
CA GLU A 179 4.78 -9.88 13.10
C GLU A 179 4.02 -10.77 12.11
N GLN A 180 3.38 -11.83 12.62
CA GLN A 180 2.56 -12.72 11.80
C GLN A 180 1.37 -11.99 11.14
N ALA A 181 0.72 -11.10 11.89
CA ALA A 181 -0.36 -10.29 11.36
C ALA A 181 0.13 -9.33 10.26
N ASN A 182 1.31 -8.73 10.44
CA ASN A 182 1.92 -7.86 9.46
C ASN A 182 2.31 -8.61 8.17
N ASP A 183 2.91 -9.81 8.31
CA ASP A 183 3.26 -10.67 7.17
C ASP A 183 2.01 -11.13 6.40
N TYR A 184 0.92 -11.44 7.11
CA TYR A 184 -0.38 -11.72 6.49
C TYR A 184 -0.91 -10.51 5.70
N CYS A 185 -0.84 -9.30 6.26
CA CYS A 185 -1.27 -8.08 5.59
C CYS A 185 -0.45 -7.80 4.31
N LEU A 186 0.86 -8.01 4.35
CA LEU A 186 1.72 -7.90 3.16
C LEU A 186 1.29 -8.90 2.08
N TRP A 187 1.13 -10.17 2.45
CA TRP A 187 0.65 -11.21 1.54
C TRP A 187 -0.73 -10.85 0.94
N ARG A 188 -1.64 -10.34 1.77
CA ARG A 188 -2.99 -9.93 1.37
C ARG A 188 -2.98 -8.76 0.38
N THR A 189 -2.00 -7.85 0.51
CA THR A 189 -1.84 -6.68 -0.37
C THR A 189 -1.32 -7.08 -1.75
N ASP A 190 -0.48 -8.10 -1.83
CA ASP A 190 0.11 -8.59 -3.08
C ASP A 190 -0.83 -9.48 -3.90
N ARG A 191 -2.02 -9.82 -3.37
CA ARG A 191 -3.03 -10.72 -3.97
C ARG A 191 -4.23 -9.98 -4.50
#